data_3334096ca705c09bb82c4aa758732ce9
#
_entry.id   3334096ca705c09bb82c4aa758732ce9
#
_cell.length_a   1.000
_cell.length_b   1.000
_cell.length_c   1.000
_cell.angle_alpha   90.00
_cell.angle_beta   90.00
_cell.angle_gamma   90.00
#
_symmetry.space_group_name_H-M   'P 1'
#
loop_
_entity.id
_entity.type
_entity.pdbx_description
1 polymer ?
#
loop_
_entity_poly.entity_id
_entity_poly.type
_entity_poly.pdbx_seq_one_letter_code
_entity_poly.pdbx_strand_id
1 'polypeptide(L)'
;TYLSIEVSQADVKQYQSGKLNRDQFINKIKVIESEISKEKSQDLDLITTIFDRLYQPDLSKTFFTEGDIYYERLSDYGVIYYMTVYSSNQMNQNMYYMPTLKLDKLTAEERNKKVAELYPKFEQELKENVLEYGRTVKSLKPNEVLSFQVNVTKCKGCGIPSTVEINTKASVLTDYLLGKIDKNAALKQLEVKKGNAQ
;
A
#
# COMPACT_ATOMS: atom_id res chain seq x y z
N THR A 1 -9.14 -18.21 -4.40
CA THR A 1 -10.34 -17.74 -3.70
C THR A 1 -9.87 -16.88 -2.55
N TYR A 2 -10.26 -15.61 -2.53
CA TYR A 2 -10.02 -14.69 -1.42
C TYR A 2 -11.33 -14.53 -0.64
N LEU A 3 -11.22 -14.45 0.67
CA LEU A 3 -12.34 -14.18 1.57
C LEU A 3 -12.21 -12.74 2.06
N SER A 4 -13.10 -11.86 1.60
CA SER A 4 -13.18 -10.48 2.11
C SER A 4 -14.30 -10.36 3.12
N ILE A 5 -14.06 -9.63 4.19
CA ILE A 5 -15.03 -9.38 5.24
C ILE A 5 -15.32 -7.88 5.26
N GLU A 6 -16.54 -7.50 4.92
CA GLU A 6 -17.01 -6.11 5.04
C GLU A 6 -17.85 -5.94 6.31
N VAL A 7 -17.53 -4.89 7.06
CA VAL A 7 -18.34 -4.45 8.19
C VAL A 7 -18.39 -2.93 8.24
N SER A 8 -19.56 -2.35 8.49
CA SER A 8 -19.67 -0.90 8.58
C SER A 8 -18.96 -0.35 9.83
N GLN A 9 -18.30 0.80 9.70
CA GLN A 9 -17.66 1.46 10.85
C GLN A 9 -18.68 1.78 11.97
N ALA A 10 -19.94 2.04 11.60
CA ALA A 10 -21.01 2.29 12.56
C ALA A 10 -21.31 1.02 13.39
N ASP A 11 -21.36 -0.15 12.77
CA ASP A 11 -21.59 -1.42 13.44
C ASP A 11 -20.42 -1.81 14.34
N VAL A 12 -19.19 -1.56 13.92
CA VAL A 12 -17.99 -1.74 14.76
C VAL A 12 -18.08 -0.86 16.01
N LYS A 13 -18.43 0.43 15.88
CA LYS A 13 -18.60 1.33 17.02
C LYS A 13 -19.73 0.89 17.95
N GLN A 14 -20.85 0.40 17.40
CA GLN A 14 -21.96 -0.12 18.21
C GLN A 14 -21.57 -1.38 18.96
N TYR A 15 -20.80 -2.28 18.37
CA TYR A 15 -20.28 -3.46 19.04
C TYR A 15 -19.29 -3.09 20.15
N GLN A 16 -18.34 -2.20 19.87
CA GLN A 16 -17.37 -1.71 20.86
C GLN A 16 -18.02 -0.98 22.04
N SER A 17 -19.14 -0.28 21.81
CA SER A 17 -19.90 0.40 22.85
C SER A 17 -20.91 -0.52 23.58
N GLY A 18 -20.95 -1.81 23.28
CA GLY A 18 -21.85 -2.80 23.88
C GLY A 18 -23.33 -2.68 23.44
N LYS A 19 -23.62 -1.85 22.41
CA LYS A 19 -24.97 -1.73 21.84
C LYS A 19 -25.37 -2.89 20.95
N LEU A 20 -24.38 -3.61 20.41
CA LEU A 20 -24.58 -4.88 19.71
C LEU A 20 -23.88 -5.98 20.49
N ASN A 21 -24.55 -7.12 20.65
CA ASN A 21 -23.89 -8.32 21.14
C ASN A 21 -23.12 -9.00 20.00
N ARG A 22 -22.32 -10.04 20.34
CA ARG A 22 -21.47 -10.75 19.37
C ARG A 22 -22.27 -11.31 18.18
N ASP A 23 -23.40 -11.95 18.43
CA ASP A 23 -24.17 -12.60 17.38
C ASP A 23 -24.83 -11.57 16.45
N GLN A 24 -25.34 -10.47 17.03
CA GLN A 24 -25.86 -9.35 16.24
C GLN A 24 -24.77 -8.70 15.38
N PHE A 25 -23.55 -8.58 15.90
CA PHE A 25 -22.43 -8.03 15.15
C PHE A 25 -22.00 -8.98 14.02
N ILE A 26 -21.88 -10.29 14.29
CA ILE A 26 -21.54 -11.31 13.28
C ILE A 26 -22.57 -11.31 12.14
N ASN A 27 -23.87 -11.18 12.45
CA ASN A 27 -24.93 -11.14 11.44
C ASN A 27 -24.88 -9.90 10.54
N LYS A 28 -24.15 -8.86 10.93
CA LYS A 28 -23.93 -7.65 10.11
C LYS A 28 -22.67 -7.70 9.27
N ILE A 29 -21.83 -8.69 9.50
CA ILE A 29 -20.64 -8.94 8.70
C ILE A 29 -21.07 -9.54 7.36
N LYS A 30 -20.70 -8.89 6.28
CA LYS A 30 -20.78 -9.47 4.94
C LYS A 30 -19.50 -10.23 4.65
N VAL A 31 -19.62 -11.52 4.45
CA VAL A 31 -18.53 -12.35 3.94
C VAL A 31 -18.69 -12.40 2.43
N ILE A 32 -17.73 -11.85 1.71
CA ILE A 32 -17.71 -11.86 0.26
C ILE A 32 -16.67 -12.90 -0.15
N GLU A 33 -17.13 -14.04 -0.63
CA GLU A 33 -16.26 -14.92 -1.41
C GLU A 33 -16.08 -14.27 -2.77
N SER A 34 -14.97 -13.58 -2.96
CA SER A 34 -14.57 -13.18 -4.29
C SER A 34 -13.80 -14.34 -4.92
N GLU A 35 -14.45 -15.08 -5.79
CA GLU A 35 -13.70 -15.57 -6.96
C GLU A 35 -13.06 -14.31 -7.54
N ILE A 36 -11.74 -14.35 -7.80
CA ILE A 36 -11.03 -13.29 -8.53
C ILE A 36 -12.00 -12.78 -9.59
N SER A 37 -12.50 -11.57 -9.42
CA SER A 37 -13.55 -11.06 -10.31
C SER A 37 -13.02 -11.24 -11.73
N LYS A 38 -13.71 -12.02 -12.55
CA LYS A 38 -13.32 -12.30 -13.94
C LYS A 38 -13.39 -11.04 -14.82
N GLU A 39 -13.90 -9.96 -14.32
CA GLU A 39 -13.76 -8.63 -14.88
C GLU A 39 -12.37 -8.09 -14.55
N LYS A 40 -11.37 -8.63 -15.29
CA LYS A 40 -10.05 -8.01 -15.34
C LYS A 40 -10.21 -6.62 -15.88
N SER A 41 -10.06 -5.62 -15.01
CA SER A 41 -10.00 -4.24 -15.44
C SER A 41 -8.58 -3.98 -15.94
N GLN A 42 -8.44 -3.80 -17.27
CA GLN A 42 -7.11 -3.63 -17.90
C GLN A 42 -6.29 -2.50 -17.27
N ASP A 43 -6.95 -1.44 -16.84
CA ASP A 43 -6.29 -0.30 -16.20
C ASP A 43 -5.80 -0.65 -14.78
N LEU A 44 -6.51 -1.50 -14.03
CA LEU A 44 -6.07 -1.99 -12.73
C LEU A 44 -4.91 -2.99 -12.86
N ASP A 45 -4.99 -3.92 -13.80
CA ASP A 45 -3.89 -4.86 -14.10
C ASP A 45 -2.62 -4.12 -14.56
N LEU A 46 -2.79 -3.01 -15.31
CA LEU A 46 -1.67 -2.18 -15.73
C LEU A 46 -0.94 -1.55 -14.54
N ILE A 47 -1.66 -1.06 -13.53
CA ILE A 47 -1.05 -0.51 -12.30
C ILE A 47 -0.21 -1.59 -11.59
N THR A 48 -0.73 -2.81 -11.46
CA THR A 48 0.03 -3.93 -10.89
C THR A 48 1.36 -4.12 -11.62
N THR A 49 1.31 -4.18 -12.95
CA THR A 49 2.51 -4.36 -13.79
C THR A 49 3.50 -3.20 -13.65
N ILE A 50 3.01 -1.96 -13.62
CA ILE A 50 3.84 -0.76 -13.47
C ILE A 50 4.54 -0.78 -12.10
N PHE A 51 3.80 -1.02 -11.01
CA PHE A 51 4.36 -1.02 -9.67
C PHE A 51 5.34 -2.19 -9.47
N ASP A 52 5.02 -3.36 -9.98
CA ASP A 52 5.98 -4.48 -9.98
C ASP A 52 7.30 -4.07 -10.65
N ARG A 53 7.23 -3.41 -11.81
CA ARG A 53 8.43 -2.99 -12.55
C ARG A 53 9.20 -1.85 -11.87
N LEU A 54 8.52 -0.85 -11.28
CA LEU A 54 9.15 0.29 -10.63
C LEU A 54 10.00 -0.11 -9.42
N TYR A 55 9.55 -1.15 -8.70
CA TYR A 55 10.21 -1.61 -7.47
C TYR A 55 11.12 -2.83 -7.68
N GLN A 56 11.55 -3.08 -8.92
CA GLN A 56 12.60 -4.07 -9.21
C GLN A 56 14.01 -3.53 -8.89
N PRO A 57 14.98 -4.42 -8.59
CA PRO A 57 16.35 -4.03 -8.17
C PRO A 57 17.13 -3.18 -9.17
N ASP A 58 16.80 -3.21 -10.44
CA ASP A 58 17.46 -2.43 -11.49
C ASP A 58 16.89 -1.01 -11.66
N LEU A 59 15.68 -0.74 -11.16
CA LEU A 59 15.02 0.57 -11.23
C LEU A 59 14.92 1.26 -9.88
N SER A 60 14.46 0.55 -8.85
CA SER A 60 14.27 1.15 -7.53
C SER A 60 15.61 1.51 -6.87
N LYS A 61 15.61 2.66 -6.20
CA LYS A 61 16.77 3.16 -5.44
C LYS A 61 16.55 3.13 -3.93
N THR A 62 15.42 2.61 -3.48
CA THR A 62 15.03 2.64 -2.07
C THR A 62 14.62 1.27 -1.56
N PHE A 63 13.45 0.81 -1.92
CA PHE A 63 12.88 -0.48 -1.51
C PHE A 63 12.46 -1.28 -2.75
N PHE A 64 12.41 -2.59 -2.62
CA PHE A 64 12.04 -3.52 -3.68
C PHE A 64 10.79 -4.29 -3.30
N THR A 65 10.02 -4.75 -4.28
CA THR A 65 8.90 -5.66 -4.04
C THR A 65 9.38 -7.04 -3.62
N GLU A 66 8.65 -7.64 -2.68
CA GLU A 66 8.76 -9.04 -2.29
C GLU A 66 7.45 -9.74 -2.62
N GLY A 67 7.49 -10.70 -3.52
CA GLY A 67 6.31 -11.40 -4.01
C GLY A 67 5.45 -10.58 -4.97
N ASP A 68 4.26 -11.09 -5.23
CA ASP A 68 3.34 -10.50 -6.21
C ASP A 68 2.58 -9.30 -5.62
N ILE A 69 2.33 -8.30 -6.47
CA ILE A 69 1.38 -7.23 -6.21
C ILE A 69 0.01 -7.71 -6.69
N TYR A 70 -1.00 -7.54 -5.87
CA TYR A 70 -2.38 -7.88 -6.24
C TYR A 70 -3.36 -6.80 -5.77
N TYR A 71 -4.57 -6.82 -6.28
CA TYR A 71 -5.59 -5.86 -5.87
C TYR A 71 -6.94 -6.53 -5.60
N GLU A 72 -7.73 -5.85 -4.80
CA GLU A 72 -9.14 -6.18 -4.55
C GLU A 72 -10.03 -5.00 -4.92
N ARG A 73 -11.08 -5.28 -5.69
CA ARG A 73 -12.13 -4.31 -5.99
C ARG A 73 -13.23 -4.47 -4.95
N LEU A 74 -13.49 -3.42 -4.17
CA LEU A 74 -14.54 -3.40 -3.15
C LEU A 74 -15.71 -2.55 -3.64
N SER A 75 -16.93 -3.11 -3.55
CA SER A 75 -18.15 -2.38 -3.90
C SER A 75 -18.29 -1.12 -3.06
N ASP A 76 -18.66 -0.01 -3.70
CA ASP A 76 -18.89 1.30 -3.09
C ASP A 76 -17.69 1.91 -2.34
N TYR A 77 -16.52 1.27 -2.39
CA TYR A 77 -15.28 1.79 -1.83
C TYR A 77 -14.30 2.19 -2.93
N GLY A 78 -13.95 1.26 -3.80
CA GLY A 78 -12.95 1.44 -4.84
C GLY A 78 -12.02 0.24 -4.98
N VAL A 79 -10.72 0.46 -5.05
CA VAL A 79 -9.71 -0.60 -5.21
C VAL A 79 -8.61 -0.47 -4.18
N ILE A 80 -8.14 -1.60 -3.65
CA ILE A 80 -7.01 -1.68 -2.74
C ILE A 80 -5.94 -2.55 -3.40
N TYR A 81 -4.75 -1.98 -3.58
CA TYR A 81 -3.54 -2.72 -3.96
C TYR A 81 -2.76 -3.13 -2.73
N TYR A 82 -2.27 -4.36 -2.75
CA TYR A 82 -1.45 -4.93 -1.69
C TYR A 82 -0.06 -5.24 -2.24
N MET A 83 0.97 -4.75 -1.57
CA MET A 83 2.35 -5.06 -1.88
C MET A 83 3.18 -5.21 -0.61
N THR A 84 4.22 -6.03 -0.69
CA THR A 84 5.24 -6.13 0.36
C THR A 84 6.55 -5.63 -0.19
N VAL A 85 7.29 -4.85 0.61
CA VAL A 85 8.57 -4.30 0.20
C VAL A 85 9.67 -4.59 1.23
N TYR A 86 10.90 -4.70 0.73
CA TYR A 86 12.10 -4.85 1.54
C TYR A 86 13.22 -3.93 1.03
N SER A 87 14.21 -3.64 1.88
CA SER A 87 15.38 -2.84 1.51
C SER A 87 16.69 -3.59 1.72
N SER A 88 16.66 -4.71 2.43
CA SER A 88 17.86 -5.49 2.76
C SER A 88 17.53 -6.97 2.88
N ASN A 89 18.49 -7.79 2.49
CA ASN A 89 18.45 -9.25 2.62
C ASN A 89 19.38 -9.70 3.74
N GLN A 90 18.93 -10.62 4.56
CA GLN A 90 19.80 -11.27 5.54
C GLN A 90 20.66 -12.34 4.83
N MET A 91 21.97 -12.23 4.95
CA MET A 91 22.93 -13.18 4.39
C MET A 91 23.22 -14.35 5.34
N ASN A 92 23.36 -14.03 6.65
CA ASN A 92 23.51 -14.98 7.74
C ASN A 92 23.00 -14.34 9.03
N GLN A 93 23.16 -15.02 10.18
CA GLN A 93 22.59 -14.56 11.45
C GLN A 93 22.92 -13.11 11.84
N ASN A 94 24.06 -12.58 11.39
CA ASN A 94 24.57 -11.27 11.81
C ASN A 94 24.96 -10.35 10.66
N MET A 95 24.71 -10.73 9.40
CA MET A 95 25.13 -9.94 8.23
C MET A 95 23.99 -9.73 7.26
N TYR A 96 23.94 -8.52 6.72
CA TYR A 96 22.92 -8.07 5.77
C TYR A 96 23.54 -7.52 4.49
N TYR A 97 22.85 -7.70 3.39
CA TYR A 97 23.14 -7.10 2.10
C TYR A 97 22.04 -6.10 1.74
N MET A 98 22.44 -4.92 1.33
CA MET A 98 21.53 -3.88 0.85
C MET A 98 21.74 -3.63 -0.65
N PRO A 99 20.89 -4.17 -1.52
CA PRO A 99 21.05 -4.09 -2.98
C PRO A 99 21.11 -2.65 -3.48
N THR A 100 20.29 -1.78 -2.95
CA THR A 100 20.18 -0.36 -3.33
C THR A 100 21.49 0.39 -3.18
N LEU A 101 22.24 0.12 -2.11
CA LEU A 101 23.48 0.78 -1.78
C LEU A 101 24.69 -0.03 -2.21
N LYS A 102 24.49 -1.25 -2.74
CA LYS A 102 25.55 -2.22 -3.08
C LYS A 102 26.48 -2.49 -1.89
N LEU A 103 25.92 -2.49 -0.68
CA LEU A 103 26.64 -2.74 0.56
C LEU A 103 26.37 -4.17 1.03
N ASP A 104 27.43 -4.89 1.30
CA ASP A 104 27.43 -6.24 1.85
C ASP A 104 28.05 -6.26 3.26
N LYS A 105 27.78 -7.34 3.99
CA LYS A 105 28.32 -7.59 5.33
C LYS A 105 28.02 -6.50 6.38
N LEU A 106 26.89 -5.81 6.20
CA LEU A 106 26.41 -4.85 7.20
C LEU A 106 26.00 -5.57 8.48
N THR A 107 26.38 -5.02 9.60
CA THR A 107 25.80 -5.41 10.89
C THR A 107 24.33 -5.03 10.97
N ALA A 108 23.58 -5.58 11.92
CA ALA A 108 22.18 -5.22 12.12
C ALA A 108 22.01 -3.72 12.40
N GLU A 109 22.91 -3.12 13.19
CA GLU A 109 22.87 -1.71 13.55
C GLU A 109 23.13 -0.80 12.32
N GLU A 110 24.17 -1.08 11.56
CA GLU A 110 24.49 -0.35 10.32
C GLU A 110 23.34 -0.44 9.30
N ARG A 111 22.78 -1.66 9.13
CA ARG A 111 21.62 -1.88 8.28
C ARG A 111 20.42 -1.08 8.75
N ASN A 112 20.09 -1.10 10.04
CA ASN A 112 18.94 -0.40 10.60
C ASN A 112 19.05 1.11 10.34
N LYS A 113 20.23 1.70 10.56
CA LYS A 113 20.49 3.11 10.25
C LYS A 113 20.26 3.43 8.77
N LYS A 114 20.79 2.60 7.88
CA LYS A 114 20.62 2.79 6.42
C LYS A 114 19.18 2.65 5.97
N VAL A 115 18.44 1.68 6.53
CA VAL A 115 17.01 1.50 6.25
C VAL A 115 16.21 2.72 6.71
N ALA A 116 16.49 3.25 7.90
CA ALA A 116 15.86 4.46 8.41
C ALA A 116 16.15 5.70 7.51
N GLU A 117 17.37 5.82 6.98
CA GLU A 117 17.75 6.89 6.05
C GLU A 117 17.06 6.78 4.68
N LEU A 118 16.77 5.56 4.20
CA LEU A 118 16.11 5.31 2.92
C LEU A 118 14.59 5.47 2.98
N TYR A 119 13.98 5.18 4.13
CA TYR A 119 12.53 5.13 4.28
C TYR A 119 11.81 6.43 3.85
N PRO A 120 12.24 7.64 4.26
CA PRO A 120 11.57 8.88 3.85
C PRO A 120 11.57 9.09 2.32
N LYS A 121 12.63 8.65 1.64
CA LYS A 121 12.72 8.70 0.17
C LYS A 121 11.74 7.73 -0.45
N PHE A 122 11.70 6.50 0.04
CA PHE A 122 10.73 5.49 -0.38
C PHE A 122 9.28 5.99 -0.23
N GLU A 123 8.93 6.54 0.93
CA GLU A 123 7.57 7.06 1.17
C GLU A 123 7.21 8.18 0.20
N GLN A 124 8.15 9.07 -0.08
CA GLN A 124 7.91 10.16 -1.05
C GLN A 124 7.77 9.63 -2.48
N GLU A 125 8.65 8.72 -2.90
CA GLU A 125 8.56 8.05 -4.22
C GLU A 125 7.25 7.28 -4.36
N LEU A 126 6.82 6.58 -3.31
CA LEU A 126 5.55 5.83 -3.31
C LEU A 126 4.35 6.76 -3.52
N LYS A 127 4.28 7.88 -2.80
CA LYS A 127 3.22 8.89 -2.98
C LYS A 127 3.19 9.45 -4.40
N GLU A 128 4.35 9.77 -4.94
CA GLU A 128 4.45 10.30 -6.31
C GLU A 128 4.04 9.26 -7.34
N ASN A 129 4.45 8.00 -7.18
CA ASN A 129 4.06 6.91 -8.07
C ASN A 129 2.56 6.62 -8.00
N VAL A 130 1.96 6.60 -6.80
CA VAL A 130 0.52 6.43 -6.64
C VAL A 130 -0.26 7.53 -7.37
N LEU A 131 0.18 8.77 -7.26
CA LEU A 131 -0.44 9.89 -7.96
C LEU A 131 -0.23 9.81 -9.47
N GLU A 132 1.02 9.60 -9.92
CA GLU A 132 1.39 9.66 -11.33
C GLU A 132 0.76 8.53 -12.15
N TYR A 133 0.77 7.32 -11.61
CA TYR A 133 0.21 6.17 -12.32
C TYR A 133 -1.26 5.93 -11.97
N GLY A 134 -1.69 6.25 -10.75
CA GLY A 134 -3.10 6.16 -10.35
C GLY A 134 -4.03 7.01 -11.23
N ARG A 135 -3.58 8.15 -11.76
CA ARG A 135 -4.36 8.98 -12.69
C ARG A 135 -4.71 8.29 -14.01
N THR A 136 -4.09 7.14 -14.32
CA THR A 136 -4.42 6.35 -15.51
C THR A 136 -5.61 5.42 -15.30
N VAL A 137 -6.03 5.20 -14.04
CA VAL A 137 -7.17 4.37 -13.71
C VAL A 137 -8.47 5.09 -14.05
N LYS A 138 -9.24 4.52 -14.98
CA LYS A 138 -10.50 5.08 -15.49
C LYS A 138 -11.73 4.33 -14.99
N SER A 139 -11.55 3.12 -14.47
CA SER A 139 -12.64 2.26 -13.99
C SER A 139 -13.22 2.69 -12.65
N LEU A 140 -12.57 3.63 -11.93
CA LEU A 140 -13.03 4.17 -10.67
C LEU A 140 -14.03 5.32 -10.85
N LYS A 141 -15.12 5.29 -10.08
CA LYS A 141 -16.06 6.43 -9.98
C LYS A 141 -15.40 7.58 -9.20
N PRO A 142 -15.81 8.83 -9.38
CA PRO A 142 -15.17 10.01 -8.75
C PRO A 142 -15.06 9.95 -7.23
N ASN A 143 -16.03 9.33 -6.55
CA ASN A 143 -16.06 9.18 -5.09
C ASN A 143 -15.36 7.92 -4.57
N GLU A 144 -14.97 7.00 -5.45
CA GLU A 144 -14.23 5.80 -5.08
C GLU A 144 -12.76 6.11 -4.80
N VAL A 145 -12.15 5.23 -4.04
CA VAL A 145 -10.79 5.37 -3.52
C VAL A 145 -9.84 4.42 -4.25
N LEU A 146 -8.69 4.94 -4.64
CA LEU A 146 -7.51 4.15 -4.96
C LEU A 146 -6.66 4.08 -3.69
N SER A 147 -6.44 2.87 -3.18
CA SER A 147 -5.66 2.61 -1.97
C SER A 147 -4.47 1.72 -2.28
N PHE A 148 -3.32 2.01 -1.66
CA PHE A 148 -2.16 1.13 -1.62
C PHE A 148 -1.86 0.76 -0.19
N GLN A 149 -1.94 -0.53 0.14
CA GLN A 149 -1.49 -1.10 1.40
C GLN A 149 -0.11 -1.74 1.20
N VAL A 150 0.89 -1.13 1.79
CA VAL A 150 2.28 -1.55 1.66
C VAL A 150 2.78 -2.10 2.99
N ASN A 151 3.10 -3.39 3.00
CA ASN A 151 3.79 -4.03 4.11
C ASN A 151 5.29 -3.82 3.96
N VAL A 152 5.94 -3.37 5.02
CA VAL A 152 7.40 -3.23 5.06
C VAL A 152 7.96 -4.42 5.85
N THR A 153 8.84 -5.20 5.24
CA THR A 153 9.42 -6.39 5.90
C THR A 153 10.11 -6.03 7.21
N LYS A 154 10.07 -6.95 8.15
CA LYS A 154 10.54 -6.73 9.53
C LYS A 154 11.95 -6.16 9.58
N CYS A 155 12.08 -5.04 10.28
CA CYS A 155 13.32 -4.37 10.56
C CYS A 155 13.39 -3.95 12.03
N LYS A 156 13.59 -4.92 12.92
CA LYS A 156 13.61 -4.63 14.38
C LYS A 156 14.64 -3.57 14.72
N GLY A 157 14.18 -2.46 15.31
CA GLY A 157 15.02 -1.34 15.72
C GLY A 157 15.36 -0.32 14.61
N CYS A 158 14.69 -0.39 13.44
CA CYS A 158 14.83 0.63 12.39
C CYS A 158 14.04 1.91 12.67
N GLY A 159 13.02 1.86 13.52
CA GLY A 159 12.15 3.00 13.78
C GLY A 159 11.24 3.39 12.61
N ILE A 160 11.14 2.55 11.58
CA ILE A 160 10.26 2.78 10.43
C ILE A 160 8.90 2.07 10.64
N PRO A 161 7.82 2.53 10.02
CA PRO A 161 6.53 1.85 10.16
C PRO A 161 6.54 0.46 9.52
N SER A 162 5.76 -0.44 10.12
CA SER A 162 5.55 -1.80 9.60
C SER A 162 4.64 -1.83 8.38
N THR A 163 3.77 -0.82 8.24
CA THR A 163 2.86 -0.66 7.10
C THR A 163 2.73 0.80 6.72
N VAL A 164 2.49 1.05 5.44
CA VAL A 164 2.11 2.36 4.91
C VAL A 164 0.86 2.17 4.06
N GLU A 165 -0.18 2.94 4.35
CA GLU A 165 -1.39 3.01 3.54
C GLU A 165 -1.47 4.39 2.90
N ILE A 166 -1.64 4.43 1.59
CA ILE A 166 -1.84 5.67 0.81
C ILE A 166 -3.18 5.60 0.13
N ASN A 167 -4.06 6.55 0.44
CA ASN A 167 -5.40 6.64 -0.10
C ASN A 167 -5.58 7.93 -0.90
N THR A 168 -6.27 7.84 -2.02
CA THR A 168 -6.70 9.00 -2.80
C THR A 168 -8.05 8.75 -3.46
N LYS A 169 -8.87 9.79 -3.57
CA LYS A 169 -10.12 9.72 -4.33
C LYS A 169 -9.83 9.76 -5.83
N ALA A 170 -10.61 9.02 -6.61
CA ALA A 170 -10.51 9.05 -8.08
C ALA A 170 -10.72 10.46 -8.65
N SER A 171 -11.55 11.30 -8.01
CA SER A 171 -11.72 12.70 -8.39
C SER A 171 -10.43 13.51 -8.32
N VAL A 172 -9.58 13.29 -7.31
CA VAL A 172 -8.27 13.96 -7.17
C VAL A 172 -7.34 13.57 -8.32
N LEU A 173 -7.31 12.28 -8.65
CA LEU A 173 -6.52 11.75 -9.77
C LEU A 173 -6.98 12.33 -11.10
N THR A 174 -8.31 12.45 -11.30
CA THR A 174 -8.90 13.05 -12.49
C THR A 174 -8.59 14.54 -12.59
N ASP A 175 -8.71 15.29 -11.49
CA ASP A 175 -8.40 16.72 -11.49
C ASP A 175 -6.92 17.00 -11.75
N TYR A 176 -6.03 16.14 -11.24
CA TYR A 176 -4.60 16.18 -11.57
C TYR A 176 -4.35 15.83 -13.05
N LEU A 177 -4.98 14.78 -13.59
CA LEU A 177 -4.86 14.40 -14.99
C LEU A 177 -5.30 15.53 -15.95
N LEU A 178 -6.38 16.24 -15.60
CA LEU A 178 -6.93 17.33 -16.37
C LEU A 178 -6.21 18.68 -16.17
N GLY A 179 -5.17 18.71 -15.32
CA GLY A 179 -4.43 19.94 -15.01
C GLY A 179 -5.20 20.97 -14.18
N LYS A 180 -6.31 20.60 -13.54
CA LYS A 180 -7.08 21.49 -12.65
C LYS A 180 -6.36 21.75 -11.35
N ILE A 181 -5.55 20.79 -10.89
CA ILE A 181 -4.66 20.92 -9.75
C ILE A 181 -3.25 20.51 -10.16
N ASP A 182 -2.24 21.15 -9.59
CA ASP A 182 -0.84 20.78 -9.80
C ASP A 182 -0.43 19.55 -8.96
N LYS A 183 0.76 19.01 -9.22
CA LYS A 183 1.30 17.85 -8.51
C LYS A 183 1.35 18.07 -7.00
N ASN A 184 1.78 19.25 -6.55
CA ASN A 184 1.91 19.53 -5.12
C ASN A 184 0.55 19.61 -4.43
N ALA A 185 -0.44 20.21 -5.07
CA ALA A 185 -1.81 20.25 -4.57
C ALA A 185 -2.44 18.85 -4.52
N ALA A 186 -2.18 18.01 -5.51
CA ALA A 186 -2.64 16.62 -5.54
C ALA A 186 -1.96 15.78 -4.45
N LEU A 187 -0.63 15.88 -4.29
CA LEU A 187 0.10 15.18 -3.23
C LEU A 187 -0.39 15.51 -1.81
N LYS A 188 -0.81 16.76 -1.57
CA LYS A 188 -1.38 17.18 -0.27
C LYS A 188 -2.75 16.58 0.01
N GLN A 189 -3.45 16.09 -1.00
CA GLN A 189 -4.75 15.43 -0.86
C GLN A 189 -4.65 13.91 -0.69
N LEU A 190 -3.44 13.35 -0.73
CA LEU A 190 -3.21 11.95 -0.38
C LEU A 190 -3.33 11.79 1.13
N GLU A 191 -4.16 10.85 1.57
CA GLU A 191 -4.19 10.42 2.96
C GLU A 191 -3.14 9.33 3.17
N VAL A 192 -2.24 9.55 4.13
CA VAL A 192 -1.17 8.58 4.47
C VAL A 192 -1.38 8.11 5.90
N LYS A 193 -1.56 6.79 6.07
CA LYS A 193 -1.60 6.16 7.39
C LYS A 193 -0.39 5.25 7.56
N LYS A 194 0.14 5.21 8.77
CA LYS A 194 1.33 4.44 9.11
C LYS A 194 1.01 3.46 10.23
N GLY A 195 1.50 2.25 10.09
CA GLY A 195 1.45 1.26 11.15
C GLY A 195 2.45 1.55 12.27
N ASN A 196 2.54 0.63 13.21
CA ASN A 196 3.47 0.75 14.34
C ASN A 196 4.92 0.77 13.85
N ALA A 197 5.76 1.53 14.57
CA ALA A 197 7.20 1.50 14.35
C ALA A 197 7.80 0.12 14.72
N GLN A 198 8.77 -0.31 13.96
CA GLN A 198 9.46 -1.59 14.15
C GLN A 198 10.97 -1.43 14.36
#